data_2b25bff409c6f8b8ac8416bb75b935e8
#
_entry.id   2b25bff409c6f8b8ac8416bb75b935e8
#
_cell.length_a   1.000
_cell.length_b   1.000
_cell.length_c   1.000
_cell.angle_alpha   90.00
_cell.angle_beta   90.00
_cell.angle_gamma   90.00
#
_symmetry.space_group_name_H-M   'P 1'
#
loop_
_entity.id
_entity.type
_entity.pdbx_description
1 polymer ?
#
loop_
_entity_poly.entity_id
_entity_poly.type
_entity_poly.pdbx_seq_one_letter_code
_entity_poly.pdbx_strand_id
1 'polypeptide(L)'
;STQSRSSAASDVYKRQEIATLAPSAHNSQPWKFVVVREHNQALAETAFGGNVDQIKEAPVTIALFTDTDLPKRARKIARVAGVKNFSDEQLQFYMQNLPAEFARYSEQQKSDYLALNAGLVAMNLVLALTDQGIGSNIILGFDKSKVNEVLEIDERFRPELLITVGYTNEKLDPSYRLPVDEIIEKR
;
A
#
# COMPACT_ATOMS: atom_id res chain seq x y z
N SER A 1 -6.53 24.18 8.65
CA SER A 1 -5.49 25.23 8.51
C SER A 1 -4.31 24.66 7.72
N THR A 2 -3.57 25.50 7.03
CA THR A 2 -2.40 25.10 6.20
C THR A 2 -1.32 24.39 7.04
N GLN A 3 -1.22 24.76 8.31
CA GLN A 3 -0.26 24.18 9.26
C GLN A 3 -0.57 22.72 9.63
N SER A 4 -1.87 22.35 9.71
CA SER A 4 -2.28 20.95 9.98
C SER A 4 -2.05 20.03 8.77
N ARG A 5 -2.14 20.57 7.55
CA ARG A 5 -1.85 19.81 6.31
C ARG A 5 -0.35 19.51 6.15
N SER A 6 0.50 20.47 6.49
CA SER A 6 1.96 20.30 6.42
C SER A 6 2.47 19.31 7.46
N SER A 7 1.92 19.32 8.70
CA SER A 7 2.31 18.37 9.76
C SER A 7 1.86 16.93 9.42
N ALA A 8 0.61 16.75 9.00
CA ALA A 8 0.10 15.43 8.62
C ALA A 8 0.96 14.76 7.54
N ALA A 9 1.42 15.53 6.58
CA ALA A 9 2.26 14.99 5.51
C ALA A 9 3.68 14.61 5.96
N SER A 10 4.29 15.41 6.85
CA SER A 10 5.59 15.07 7.46
C SER A 10 5.48 13.77 8.27
N ASP A 11 4.38 13.61 9.00
CA ASP A 11 4.14 12.43 9.81
C ASP A 11 3.86 11.19 8.95
N VAL A 12 3.18 11.34 7.81
CA VAL A 12 3.00 10.26 6.81
C VAL A 12 4.35 9.74 6.30
N TYR A 13 5.30 10.62 5.98
CA TYR A 13 6.63 10.16 5.51
C TYR A 13 7.37 9.34 6.56
N LYS A 14 7.37 9.79 7.82
CA LYS A 14 8.00 9.04 8.92
C LYS A 14 7.35 7.68 9.15
N ARG A 15 6.02 7.57 8.93
CA ARG A 15 5.29 6.32 9.12
C ARG A 15 5.44 5.36 7.96
N GLN A 16 5.82 5.82 6.77
CA GLN A 16 6.16 4.94 5.66
C GLN A 16 7.37 4.06 5.98
N GLU A 17 8.36 4.54 6.73
CA GLU A 17 9.48 3.72 7.20
C GLU A 17 8.98 2.57 8.07
N ILE A 18 8.06 2.83 9.01
CA ILE A 18 7.45 1.79 9.84
C ILE A 18 6.57 0.86 9.00
N ALA A 19 5.79 1.41 8.07
CA ALA A 19 4.95 0.61 7.18
C ALA A 19 5.76 -0.40 6.38
N THR A 20 6.92 0.00 5.87
CA THR A 20 7.79 -0.88 5.07
C THR A 20 8.45 -2.02 5.85
N LEU A 21 8.32 -2.05 7.17
CA LEU A 21 8.70 -3.20 8.00
C LEU A 21 7.67 -4.34 7.93
N ALA A 22 6.56 -4.14 7.24
CA ALA A 22 5.58 -5.20 6.99
C ALA A 22 6.25 -6.41 6.31
N PRO A 23 5.86 -7.64 6.67
CA PRO A 23 6.32 -8.81 5.96
C PRO A 23 5.75 -8.82 4.53
N SER A 24 6.46 -9.47 3.62
CA SER A 24 5.96 -9.79 2.28
C SER A 24 6.47 -11.14 1.84
N ALA A 25 5.71 -11.82 0.99
CA ALA A 25 6.14 -13.10 0.45
C ALA A 25 7.49 -12.94 -0.26
N HIS A 26 8.44 -13.83 0.05
CA HIS A 26 9.84 -13.75 -0.41
C HIS A 26 10.55 -12.43 -0.09
N ASN A 27 10.08 -11.68 0.88
CA ASN A 27 10.54 -10.31 1.14
C ASN A 27 10.63 -9.45 -0.12
N SER A 28 9.69 -9.66 -1.04
CA SER A 28 9.67 -9.02 -2.36
C SER A 28 9.32 -7.53 -2.32
N GLN A 29 8.65 -7.09 -1.25
CA GLN A 29 8.30 -5.69 -1.01
C GLN A 29 7.74 -5.01 -2.27
N PRO A 30 6.70 -5.56 -2.91
CA PRO A 30 6.29 -5.14 -4.25
C PRO A 30 5.48 -3.84 -4.27
N TRP A 31 5.49 -3.10 -3.20
CA TRP A 31 4.70 -1.88 -3.01
C TRP A 31 5.41 -0.61 -3.43
N LYS A 32 4.60 0.39 -3.80
CA LYS A 32 4.99 1.76 -4.02
C LYS A 32 3.90 2.67 -3.44
N PHE A 33 4.29 3.62 -2.59
CA PHE A 33 3.41 4.65 -2.06
C PHE A 33 3.53 5.92 -2.86
N VAL A 34 2.39 6.54 -3.17
CA VAL A 34 2.29 7.89 -3.74
C VAL A 34 1.49 8.75 -2.78
N VAL A 35 2.11 9.76 -2.22
CA VAL A 35 1.47 10.70 -1.29
C VAL A 35 0.91 11.87 -2.07
N VAL A 36 -0.42 11.97 -2.10
CA VAL A 36 -1.17 12.95 -2.87
C VAL A 36 -1.64 14.06 -1.93
N ARG A 37 -1.31 15.31 -2.28
CA ARG A 37 -1.71 16.52 -1.54
C ARG A 37 -2.46 17.53 -2.40
N GLU A 38 -2.06 17.67 -3.66
CA GLU A 38 -2.53 18.73 -4.56
C GLU A 38 -3.47 18.20 -5.64
N HIS A 39 -3.44 16.89 -5.92
CA HIS A 39 -4.29 16.24 -6.93
C HIS A 39 -5.52 15.53 -6.35
N ASN A 40 -5.91 15.85 -5.11
CA ASN A 40 -7.03 15.17 -4.45
C ASN A 40 -8.34 15.31 -5.24
N GLN A 41 -8.58 16.44 -5.90
CA GLN A 41 -9.79 16.64 -6.70
C GLN A 41 -9.85 15.65 -7.88
N ALA A 42 -8.80 15.57 -8.69
CA ALA A 42 -8.74 14.66 -9.83
C ALA A 42 -8.76 13.19 -9.37
N LEU A 43 -8.08 12.85 -8.26
CA LEU A 43 -8.12 11.52 -7.69
C LEU A 43 -9.51 11.16 -7.15
N ALA A 44 -10.21 12.10 -6.52
CA ALA A 44 -11.57 11.91 -6.02
C ALA A 44 -12.57 11.60 -7.15
N GLU A 45 -12.37 12.15 -8.34
CA GLU A 45 -13.20 11.88 -9.52
C GLU A 45 -13.09 10.43 -10.01
N THR A 46 -12.07 9.70 -9.59
CA THR A 46 -11.96 8.26 -9.85
C THR A 46 -12.78 7.41 -8.87
N ALA A 47 -13.18 7.96 -7.74
CA ALA A 47 -13.84 7.24 -6.64
C ALA A 47 -15.37 7.12 -6.84
N PHE A 48 -15.98 6.22 -6.07
CA PHE A 48 -17.42 5.96 -6.11
C PHE A 48 -18.11 6.37 -4.80
N GLY A 49 -19.32 6.91 -4.93
CA GLY A 49 -20.18 7.22 -3.78
C GLY A 49 -19.55 8.18 -2.77
N GLY A 50 -19.71 7.91 -1.49
CA GLY A 50 -19.19 8.74 -0.40
C GLY A 50 -17.65 8.82 -0.31
N ASN A 51 -16.94 7.96 -1.04
CA ASN A 51 -15.46 8.03 -1.09
C ASN A 51 -14.98 9.29 -1.81
N VAL A 52 -15.77 9.85 -2.71
CA VAL A 52 -15.47 11.10 -3.43
C VAL A 52 -15.20 12.24 -2.45
N ASP A 53 -16.15 12.46 -1.54
CA ASP A 53 -16.04 13.55 -0.55
C ASP A 53 -14.91 13.27 0.46
N GLN A 54 -14.75 12.03 0.89
CA GLN A 54 -13.64 11.65 1.78
C GLN A 54 -12.27 11.99 1.19
N ILE A 55 -12.06 11.73 -0.11
CA ILE A 55 -10.79 12.05 -0.77
C ILE A 55 -10.62 13.56 -0.93
N LYS A 56 -11.68 14.29 -1.30
CA LYS A 56 -11.63 15.74 -1.46
C LYS A 56 -11.30 16.47 -0.15
N GLU A 57 -11.86 16.02 0.94
CA GLU A 57 -11.73 16.64 2.26
C GLU A 57 -10.44 16.24 2.97
N ALA A 58 -9.87 15.09 2.65
CA ALA A 58 -8.64 14.61 3.28
C ALA A 58 -7.47 15.55 3.01
N PRO A 59 -6.70 15.92 4.05
CA PRO A 59 -5.48 16.72 3.86
C PRO A 59 -4.40 15.95 3.10
N VAL A 60 -4.43 14.64 3.15
CA VAL A 60 -3.52 13.74 2.43
C VAL A 60 -4.28 12.50 1.99
N THR A 61 -4.03 12.04 0.78
CA THR A 61 -4.43 10.70 0.31
C THR A 61 -3.18 9.93 -0.10
N ILE A 62 -3.05 8.70 0.34
CA ILE A 62 -1.97 7.81 -0.06
C ILE A 62 -2.55 6.84 -1.08
N ALA A 63 -1.97 6.82 -2.28
CA ALA A 63 -2.27 5.77 -3.27
C ALA A 63 -1.21 4.67 -3.14
N LEU A 64 -1.66 3.45 -2.85
CA LEU A 64 -0.80 2.27 -2.77
C LEU A 64 -0.87 1.50 -4.08
N PHE A 65 0.29 1.36 -4.69
CA PHE A 65 0.51 0.59 -5.91
C PHE A 65 1.36 -0.63 -5.63
N THR A 66 1.27 -1.61 -6.51
CA THR A 66 2.18 -2.75 -6.56
C THR A 66 2.91 -2.84 -7.90
N ASP A 67 4.17 -3.28 -7.85
CA ASP A 67 5.03 -3.47 -9.00
C ASP A 67 4.71 -4.79 -9.69
N THR A 68 4.16 -4.74 -10.89
CA THR A 68 3.77 -5.94 -11.64
C THR A 68 4.94 -6.68 -12.25
N ASP A 69 6.11 -6.05 -12.39
CA ASP A 69 7.35 -6.71 -12.86
C ASP A 69 8.10 -7.35 -11.69
N LEU A 70 7.52 -8.42 -11.14
CA LEU A 70 8.10 -9.17 -10.03
C LEU A 70 9.51 -9.71 -10.31
N PRO A 71 9.84 -10.22 -11.51
CA PRO A 71 11.20 -10.62 -11.84
C PRO A 71 12.22 -9.49 -11.70
N LYS A 72 11.88 -8.29 -12.19
CA LYS A 72 12.74 -7.11 -12.07
C LYS A 72 12.86 -6.67 -10.61
N ARG A 73 11.78 -6.79 -9.85
CA ARG A 73 11.75 -6.47 -8.42
C ARG A 73 12.71 -7.37 -7.63
N ALA A 74 12.67 -8.69 -7.85
CA ALA A 74 13.58 -9.63 -7.21
C ALA A 74 15.05 -9.29 -7.48
N ARG A 75 15.40 -9.04 -8.75
CA ARG A 75 16.78 -8.64 -9.13
C ARG A 75 17.18 -7.29 -8.51
N LYS A 76 16.25 -6.36 -8.34
CA LYS A 76 16.51 -5.09 -7.67
C LYS A 76 16.88 -5.31 -6.20
N ILE A 77 16.15 -6.17 -5.50
CA ILE A 77 16.44 -6.53 -4.10
C ILE A 77 17.85 -7.12 -4.00
N ALA A 78 18.21 -8.08 -4.86
CA ALA A 78 19.54 -8.67 -4.89
C ALA A 78 20.63 -7.61 -5.07
N ARG A 79 20.46 -6.64 -5.97
CA ARG A 79 21.43 -5.58 -6.23
C ARG A 79 21.58 -4.59 -5.08
N VAL A 80 20.48 -4.28 -4.38
CA VAL A 80 20.48 -3.26 -3.32
C VAL A 80 20.90 -3.87 -1.97
N ALA A 81 20.37 -5.03 -1.63
CA ALA A 81 20.57 -5.67 -0.34
C ALA A 81 21.66 -6.76 -0.36
N GLY A 82 21.86 -7.41 -1.51
CA GLY A 82 22.69 -8.59 -1.63
C GLY A 82 24.16 -8.37 -1.32
N VAL A 83 24.71 -7.21 -1.70
CA VAL A 83 26.16 -6.91 -1.55
C VAL A 83 26.61 -6.90 -0.09
N LYS A 84 25.71 -6.62 0.86
CA LYS A 84 26.06 -6.49 2.28
C LYS A 84 25.44 -7.57 3.18
N ASN A 85 24.36 -8.21 2.75
CA ASN A 85 23.49 -8.97 3.67
C ASN A 85 23.14 -10.38 3.18
N PHE A 86 23.49 -10.77 1.96
CA PHE A 86 23.11 -12.06 1.38
C PHE A 86 24.32 -13.00 1.28
N SER A 87 24.09 -14.29 1.57
CA SER A 87 25.01 -15.35 1.14
C SER A 87 24.97 -15.53 -0.37
N ASP A 88 25.96 -16.22 -0.95
CA ASP A 88 25.99 -16.52 -2.39
C ASP A 88 24.74 -17.28 -2.85
N GLU A 89 24.21 -18.19 -2.03
CA GLU A 89 22.98 -18.93 -2.29
C GLU A 89 21.77 -18.00 -2.32
N GLN A 90 21.65 -17.09 -1.37
CA GLN A 90 20.58 -16.10 -1.33
C GLN A 90 20.67 -15.16 -2.54
N LEU A 91 21.86 -14.72 -2.89
CA LEU A 91 22.09 -13.89 -4.06
C LEU A 91 21.66 -14.60 -5.35
N GLN A 92 22.02 -15.88 -5.51
CA GLN A 92 21.60 -16.72 -6.63
C GLN A 92 20.07 -16.86 -6.66
N PHE A 93 19.45 -17.11 -5.51
CA PHE A 93 18.00 -17.22 -5.40
C PHE A 93 17.28 -15.98 -5.93
N TYR A 94 17.64 -14.79 -5.45
CA TYR A 94 17.00 -13.54 -5.87
C TYR A 94 17.36 -13.10 -7.29
N MET A 95 18.52 -13.49 -7.81
CA MET A 95 18.95 -13.11 -9.16
C MET A 95 18.40 -14.04 -10.24
N GLN A 96 18.18 -15.32 -9.93
CA GLN A 96 17.85 -16.37 -10.91
C GLN A 96 16.59 -17.14 -10.58
N ASN A 97 16.51 -17.78 -9.41
CA ASN A 97 15.45 -18.72 -9.08
C ASN A 97 14.09 -18.03 -8.90
N LEU A 98 14.03 -17.01 -8.06
CA LEU A 98 12.82 -16.26 -7.79
C LEU A 98 12.28 -15.51 -9.04
N PRO A 99 13.11 -14.84 -9.85
CA PRO A 99 12.65 -14.29 -11.12
C PRO A 99 12.07 -15.34 -12.08
N ALA A 100 12.68 -16.53 -12.14
CA ALA A 100 12.18 -17.61 -12.98
C ALA A 100 10.85 -18.19 -12.45
N GLU A 101 10.67 -18.23 -11.13
CA GLU A 101 9.39 -18.60 -10.49
C GLU A 101 8.31 -17.58 -10.83
N PHE A 102 8.57 -16.30 -10.61
CA PHE A 102 7.62 -15.23 -10.91
C PHE A 102 7.21 -15.17 -12.39
N ALA A 103 8.14 -15.49 -13.30
CA ALA A 103 7.85 -15.53 -14.73
C ALA A 103 6.85 -16.64 -15.11
N ARG A 104 6.62 -17.63 -14.26
CA ARG A 104 5.65 -18.72 -14.46
C ARG A 104 4.28 -18.42 -13.84
N TYR A 105 4.14 -17.37 -13.06
CA TYR A 105 2.85 -17.01 -12.47
C TYR A 105 1.84 -16.69 -13.57
N SER A 106 0.65 -17.27 -13.48
CA SER A 106 -0.50 -16.80 -14.23
C SER A 106 -0.87 -15.37 -13.81
N GLU A 107 -1.64 -14.68 -14.62
CA GLU A 107 -2.12 -13.32 -14.27
C GLU A 107 -2.93 -13.34 -12.96
N GLN A 108 -3.70 -14.39 -12.70
CA GLN A 108 -4.43 -14.55 -11.44
C GLN A 108 -3.49 -14.74 -10.25
N GLN A 109 -2.50 -15.63 -10.36
CA GLN A 109 -1.50 -15.84 -9.30
C GLN A 109 -0.72 -14.56 -8.99
N LYS A 110 -0.33 -13.82 -10.03
CA LYS A 110 0.32 -12.51 -9.88
C LYS A 110 -0.59 -11.51 -9.18
N SER A 111 -1.86 -11.43 -9.59
CA SER A 111 -2.85 -10.56 -8.99
C SER A 111 -3.06 -10.86 -7.51
N ASP A 112 -3.24 -12.12 -7.15
CA ASP A 112 -3.45 -12.56 -5.76
C ASP A 112 -2.21 -12.26 -4.91
N TYR A 113 -1.03 -12.58 -5.43
CA TYR A 113 0.24 -12.29 -4.77
C TYR A 113 0.40 -10.78 -4.46
N LEU A 114 0.15 -9.93 -5.44
CA LEU A 114 0.29 -8.49 -5.29
C LEU A 114 -0.74 -7.91 -4.33
N ALA A 115 -2.00 -8.31 -4.44
CA ALA A 115 -3.08 -7.83 -3.57
C ALA A 115 -2.86 -8.23 -2.11
N LEU A 116 -2.43 -9.48 -1.85
CA LEU A 116 -2.11 -9.94 -0.49
C LEU A 116 -0.99 -9.11 0.14
N ASN A 117 0.11 -8.91 -0.58
CA ASN A 117 1.24 -8.12 -0.08
C ASN A 117 0.86 -6.63 0.12
N ALA A 118 -0.01 -6.07 -0.73
CA ALA A 118 -0.54 -4.72 -0.55
C ALA A 118 -1.36 -4.61 0.75
N GLY A 119 -2.21 -5.60 1.04
CA GLY A 119 -2.99 -5.65 2.29
C GLY A 119 -2.11 -5.68 3.53
N LEU A 120 -1.02 -6.45 3.51
CA LEU A 120 -0.07 -6.54 4.63
C LEU A 120 0.57 -5.18 4.94
N VAL A 121 1.10 -4.50 3.93
CA VAL A 121 1.75 -3.19 4.14
C VAL A 121 0.74 -2.08 4.44
N ALA A 122 -0.46 -2.13 3.87
CA ALA A 122 -1.51 -1.17 4.16
C ALA A 122 -1.94 -1.24 5.62
N MET A 123 -2.15 -2.45 6.17
CA MET A 123 -2.53 -2.60 7.57
C MET A 123 -1.43 -2.13 8.51
N ASN A 124 -0.16 -2.42 8.21
CA ASN A 124 0.96 -1.95 9.02
C ASN A 124 1.05 -0.41 9.01
N LEU A 125 0.81 0.23 7.87
CA LEU A 125 0.74 1.69 7.78
C LEU A 125 -0.41 2.27 8.62
N VAL A 126 -1.61 1.70 8.52
CA VAL A 126 -2.78 2.15 9.28
C VAL A 126 -2.55 2.03 10.78
N LEU A 127 -1.95 0.93 11.25
CA LEU A 127 -1.58 0.77 12.66
C LEU A 127 -0.57 1.83 13.12
N ALA A 128 0.45 2.10 12.30
CA ALA A 128 1.46 3.11 12.61
C ALA A 128 0.88 4.54 12.65
N LEU A 129 -0.12 4.84 11.81
CA LEU A 129 -0.87 6.10 11.85
C LEU A 129 -1.73 6.20 13.11
N THR A 130 -2.47 5.13 13.41
CA THR A 130 -3.36 5.06 14.59
C THR A 130 -2.59 5.23 15.90
N ASP A 131 -1.41 4.61 16.02
CA ASP A 131 -0.51 4.76 17.17
C ASP A 131 -0.13 6.23 17.47
N GLN A 132 -0.17 7.07 16.46
CA GLN A 132 0.12 8.50 16.58
C GLN A 132 -1.13 9.38 16.66
N GLY A 133 -2.31 8.80 16.81
CA GLY A 133 -3.57 9.53 16.84
C GLY A 133 -3.97 10.14 15.50
N ILE A 134 -3.44 9.61 14.39
CA ILE A 134 -3.78 10.05 13.04
C ILE A 134 -4.89 9.15 12.51
N GLY A 135 -6.01 9.76 12.10
CA GLY A 135 -7.13 9.06 11.46
C GLY A 135 -6.78 8.62 10.04
N SER A 136 -7.27 7.44 9.66
CA SER A 136 -7.12 6.93 8.29
C SER A 136 -8.32 6.08 7.89
N ASN A 137 -8.62 6.06 6.58
CA ASN A 137 -9.65 5.19 6.02
C ASN A 137 -9.15 4.55 4.72
N ILE A 138 -9.25 3.21 4.63
CA ILE A 138 -8.89 2.45 3.43
C ILE A 138 -10.07 2.44 2.46
N ILE A 139 -9.81 2.82 1.21
CA ILE A 139 -10.78 2.94 0.14
C ILE A 139 -10.42 1.94 -0.98
N LEU A 140 -11.38 1.07 -1.32
CA LEU A 140 -11.32 0.16 -2.46
C LEU A 140 -12.31 0.55 -3.57
N GLY A 141 -13.27 1.43 -3.27
CA GLY A 141 -14.33 1.88 -4.17
C GLY A 141 -13.87 3.01 -5.08
N PHE A 142 -13.03 2.72 -6.08
CA PHE A 142 -12.58 3.65 -7.11
C PHE A 142 -12.24 2.94 -8.43
N ASP A 143 -12.22 3.68 -9.53
CA ASP A 143 -11.83 3.18 -10.86
C ASP A 143 -10.30 3.12 -10.97
N LYS A 144 -9.75 1.91 -10.76
CA LYS A 144 -8.31 1.67 -10.82
C LYS A 144 -7.70 2.03 -12.17
N SER A 145 -8.45 1.92 -13.27
CA SER A 145 -7.94 2.15 -14.62
C SER A 145 -7.55 3.61 -14.90
N LYS A 146 -8.04 4.54 -14.09
CA LYS A 146 -7.80 5.98 -14.25
C LYS A 146 -6.68 6.54 -13.36
N VAL A 147 -6.31 5.80 -12.31
CA VAL A 147 -5.42 6.35 -11.27
C VAL A 147 -4.00 6.57 -11.78
N ASN A 148 -3.49 5.69 -12.65
CA ASN A 148 -2.14 5.86 -13.22
C ASN A 148 -2.04 7.16 -14.03
N GLU A 149 -3.02 7.45 -14.88
CA GLU A 149 -3.07 8.68 -15.67
C GLU A 149 -3.16 9.91 -14.76
N VAL A 150 -4.11 9.92 -13.81
CA VAL A 150 -4.32 11.03 -12.88
C VAL A 150 -3.09 11.37 -12.05
N LEU A 151 -2.34 10.36 -11.62
CA LEU A 151 -1.15 10.51 -10.78
C LEU A 151 0.17 10.48 -11.57
N GLU A 152 0.12 10.39 -12.90
CA GLU A 152 1.29 10.28 -13.79
C GLU A 152 2.25 9.14 -13.38
N ILE A 153 1.67 7.99 -13.02
CA ILE A 153 2.41 6.80 -12.59
C ILE A 153 2.45 5.78 -13.73
N ASP A 154 3.65 5.25 -13.98
CA ASP A 154 3.90 4.21 -14.98
C ASP A 154 2.94 3.01 -14.81
N GLU A 155 2.37 2.53 -15.92
CA GLU A 155 1.43 1.39 -16.00
C GLU A 155 2.00 0.07 -15.41
N ARG A 156 3.30 -0.03 -15.25
CA ARG A 156 3.94 -1.12 -14.52
C ARG A 156 3.44 -1.22 -13.08
N PHE A 157 3.06 -0.10 -12.49
CA PHE A 157 2.54 -0.06 -11.12
C PHE A 157 1.02 -0.13 -11.14
N ARG A 158 0.48 -1.19 -10.53
CA ARG A 158 -0.96 -1.43 -10.42
C ARG A 158 -1.52 -0.74 -9.19
N PRO A 159 -2.57 0.10 -9.31
CA PRO A 159 -3.24 0.66 -8.14
C PRO A 159 -3.94 -0.43 -7.34
N GLU A 160 -3.73 -0.47 -6.03
CA GLU A 160 -4.38 -1.46 -5.16
C GLU A 160 -5.50 -0.85 -4.32
N LEU A 161 -5.19 0.21 -3.59
CA LEU A 161 -6.11 0.90 -2.70
C LEU A 161 -5.68 2.35 -2.48
N LEU A 162 -6.59 3.16 -1.97
CA LEU A 162 -6.32 4.51 -1.50
C LEU A 162 -6.48 4.55 0.01
N ILE A 163 -5.73 5.41 0.69
CA ILE A 163 -5.85 5.64 2.14
C ILE A 163 -5.96 7.15 2.34
N THR A 164 -7.11 7.62 2.80
CA THR A 164 -7.25 9.00 3.28
C THR A 164 -6.67 9.11 4.68
N VAL A 165 -5.95 10.19 4.94
CA VAL A 165 -5.20 10.40 6.18
C VAL A 165 -5.42 11.83 6.67
N GLY A 166 -5.72 11.98 7.96
CA GLY A 166 -5.90 13.30 8.57
C GLY A 166 -6.10 13.23 10.07
N TYR A 167 -5.97 14.38 10.73
CA TYR A 167 -6.36 14.50 12.13
C TYR A 167 -7.86 14.73 12.24
N THR A 168 -8.52 14.01 13.14
CA THR A 168 -9.92 14.22 13.45
C THR A 168 -10.11 14.33 14.97
N ASN A 169 -10.99 15.22 15.39
CA ASN A 169 -11.47 15.31 16.74
C ASN A 169 -12.82 14.58 16.92
N GLU A 170 -13.33 14.00 15.85
CA GLU A 170 -14.58 13.25 15.89
C GLU A 170 -14.38 11.91 16.60
N LYS A 171 -15.26 11.63 17.54
CA LYS A 171 -15.34 10.31 18.17
C LYS A 171 -16.12 9.41 17.23
N LEU A 172 -15.41 8.51 16.55
CA LEU A 172 -16.05 7.54 15.67
C LEU A 172 -16.76 6.46 16.49
N ASP A 173 -17.96 6.12 16.07
CA ASP A 173 -18.64 4.95 16.60
C ASP A 173 -17.92 3.67 16.22
N PRO A 174 -17.77 2.69 17.12
CA PRO A 174 -17.14 1.42 16.80
C PRO A 174 -17.96 0.67 15.74
N SER A 175 -17.31 0.27 14.66
CA SER A 175 -17.95 -0.55 13.64
C SER A 175 -18.17 -1.99 14.15
N TYR A 176 -19.30 -2.60 13.75
CA TYR A 176 -19.63 -3.97 14.10
C TYR A 176 -18.56 -4.97 13.67
N ARG A 177 -18.34 -6.00 14.48
CA ARG A 177 -17.50 -7.17 14.17
C ARG A 177 -18.29 -8.43 14.47
N LEU A 178 -18.07 -9.46 13.65
CA LEU A 178 -18.57 -10.80 13.98
C LEU A 178 -17.94 -11.30 15.28
N PRO A 179 -18.68 -12.05 16.11
CA PRO A 179 -18.11 -12.74 17.26
C PRO A 179 -16.95 -13.64 16.86
N VAL A 180 -15.96 -13.77 17.75
CA VAL A 180 -14.73 -14.53 17.46
C VAL A 180 -15.01 -16.01 17.18
N ASP A 181 -16.00 -16.59 17.84
CA ASP A 181 -16.45 -17.98 17.65
C ASP A 181 -17.08 -18.26 16.29
N GLU A 182 -17.58 -17.23 15.59
CA GLU A 182 -18.05 -17.34 14.20
C GLU A 182 -16.91 -17.45 13.16
N ILE A 183 -15.69 -17.08 13.54
CA ILE A 183 -14.53 -16.99 12.63
C ILE A 183 -13.34 -17.86 13.03
N ILE A 184 -13.42 -18.55 14.19
CA ILE A 184 -12.37 -19.45 14.68
C ILE A 184 -12.93 -20.85 14.81
N GLU A 185 -12.28 -21.80 14.17
CA GLU A 185 -12.51 -23.23 14.35
C GLU A 185 -11.31 -23.85 15.11
N LYS A 186 -11.59 -24.51 16.22
CA LYS A 186 -10.58 -25.27 17.00
C LYS A 186 -10.67 -26.74 16.62
N ARG A 187 -9.55 -27.35 16.24
CA ARG A 187 -9.43 -28.77 15.91
C ARG A 187 -8.41 -29.44 16.81
#